data_39c0885259f44edf205bfffdedbf252a
#
_entry.id   39c0885259f44edf205bfffdedbf252a
#
_cell.length_a   1.000
_cell.length_b   1.000
_cell.length_c   1.000
_cell.angle_alpha   90.00
_cell.angle_beta   90.00
_cell.angle_gamma   90.00
#
_symmetry.space_group_name_H-M   'P 1'
#
loop_
_entity.id
_entity.type
_entity.pdbx_description
1 polymer ?
#
loop_
_entity_poly.entity_id
_entity_poly.type
_entity_poly.pdbx_seq_one_letter_code
_entity_poly.pdbx_strand_id
1 'polypeptide(L)'
;LAGGVVQINLLVGRQVGSFFDGAIAWLNYADRLYQLPLGVVGIAIGIVLLPDLSRRLKNGDTGGSRHALSRAMEFALFLTVPAAVALVVIPVPLIAVLFERGQFLPSDTLPTAQVLAIYGLGLPAFVLQKVLQPLYFAREDTRTPFRFAVHSMVVNAALAIGLAPLIGFSAAAWGTTFSGWAMTAQLWWGTRTMGEAARADDRLRRRLPRTVLPAAIMGLCLWALTWLMADMLGREHVRI
;
A
#
# COMPACT_ATOMS: atom_id res chain seq x y z
N LEU A 1 19.56 -9.47 -4.10
CA LEU A 1 18.54 -10.52 -4.17
C LEU A 1 17.12 -9.98 -3.96
N ALA A 2 16.86 -9.07 -3.00
CA ALA A 2 15.52 -8.50 -2.78
C ALA A 2 14.98 -7.71 -3.99
N GLY A 3 15.83 -7.01 -4.73
CA GLY A 3 15.45 -6.30 -5.95
C GLY A 3 14.91 -7.22 -7.05
N GLY A 4 15.39 -8.46 -7.14
CA GLY A 4 14.91 -9.43 -8.10
C GLY A 4 13.45 -9.85 -7.89
N VAL A 5 13.02 -10.00 -6.65
CA VAL A 5 11.62 -10.35 -6.31
C VAL A 5 10.65 -9.26 -6.76
N VAL A 6 11.03 -7.98 -6.57
CA VAL A 6 10.23 -6.83 -7.02
C VAL A 6 10.09 -6.83 -8.54
N GLN A 7 11.19 -7.11 -9.27
CA GLN A 7 11.16 -7.16 -10.73
C GLN A 7 10.27 -8.29 -11.25
N ILE A 8 10.29 -9.46 -10.62
CA ILE A 8 9.42 -10.59 -11.00
C ILE A 8 7.95 -10.24 -10.76
N ASN A 9 7.62 -9.59 -9.64
CA ASN A 9 6.25 -9.12 -9.38
C ASN A 9 5.74 -8.15 -10.47
N LEU A 10 6.60 -7.23 -10.92
CA LEU A 10 6.26 -6.32 -12.01
C LEU A 10 6.07 -7.07 -13.34
N LEU A 11 6.89 -8.10 -13.60
CA LEU A 11 6.74 -8.93 -14.79
C LEU A 11 5.41 -9.70 -14.80
N VAL A 12 5.01 -10.29 -13.68
CA VAL A 12 3.72 -11.01 -13.57
C VAL A 12 2.55 -10.04 -13.84
N GLY A 13 2.55 -8.86 -13.25
CA GLY A 13 1.50 -7.87 -13.48
C GLY A 13 1.43 -7.42 -14.95
N ARG A 14 2.59 -7.20 -15.60
CA ARG A 14 2.65 -6.86 -17.02
C ARG A 14 2.21 -8.01 -17.92
N GLN A 15 2.57 -9.26 -17.58
CA GLN A 15 2.17 -10.43 -18.33
C GLN A 15 0.65 -10.60 -18.31
N VAL A 16 0.00 -10.46 -17.15
CA VAL A 16 -1.47 -10.49 -17.07
C VAL A 16 -2.08 -9.30 -17.80
N GLY A 17 -1.51 -8.10 -17.65
CA GLY A 17 -1.98 -6.90 -18.36
C GLY A 17 -1.87 -7.00 -19.89
N SER A 18 -0.89 -7.75 -20.41
CA SER A 18 -0.69 -7.87 -21.86
C SER A 18 -1.81 -8.61 -22.61
N PHE A 19 -2.65 -9.34 -21.91
CA PHE A 19 -3.84 -9.99 -22.48
C PHE A 19 -5.04 -9.05 -22.66
N PHE A 20 -4.95 -7.81 -22.17
CA PHE A 20 -6.04 -6.83 -22.20
C PHE A 20 -5.53 -5.51 -22.81
N ASP A 21 -6.18 -5.04 -23.86
CA ASP A 21 -5.81 -3.79 -24.51
C ASP A 21 -5.90 -2.60 -23.56
N GLY A 22 -4.83 -1.80 -23.49
CA GLY A 22 -4.74 -0.65 -22.60
C GLY A 22 -4.37 -0.95 -21.14
N ALA A 23 -4.50 -2.18 -20.65
CA ALA A 23 -4.35 -2.50 -19.23
C ALA A 23 -2.95 -2.21 -18.67
N ILE A 24 -1.90 -2.40 -19.46
CA ILE A 24 -0.53 -2.04 -19.04
C ILE A 24 -0.42 -0.54 -18.73
N ALA A 25 -1.06 0.31 -19.54
CA ALA A 25 -1.07 1.75 -19.33
C ALA A 25 -1.85 2.10 -18.06
N TRP A 26 -3.06 1.54 -17.88
CA TRP A 26 -3.91 1.77 -16.71
C TRP A 26 -3.22 1.37 -15.40
N LEU A 27 -2.58 0.19 -15.38
CA LEU A 27 -1.79 -0.28 -14.23
C LEU A 27 -0.60 0.66 -13.93
N ASN A 28 0.10 1.15 -14.95
CA ASN A 28 1.23 2.05 -14.77
C ASN A 28 0.83 3.44 -14.27
N TYR A 29 -0.28 4.01 -14.79
CA TYR A 29 -0.77 5.30 -14.30
C TYR A 29 -1.23 5.24 -12.85
N ALA A 30 -1.99 4.21 -12.50
CA ALA A 30 -2.43 3.97 -11.12
C ALA A 30 -1.25 3.75 -10.16
N ASP A 31 -0.25 2.96 -10.59
CA ASP A 31 0.96 2.69 -9.81
C ASP A 31 1.75 3.97 -9.51
N ARG A 32 1.92 4.86 -10.48
CA ARG A 32 2.61 6.15 -10.27
C ARG A 32 1.93 7.00 -9.20
N LEU A 33 0.60 7.08 -9.21
CA LEU A 33 -0.15 7.90 -8.26
C LEU A 33 -0.11 7.29 -6.85
N TYR A 34 -0.28 5.98 -6.75
CA TYR A 34 -0.18 5.24 -5.50
C TYR A 34 1.24 5.29 -4.89
N GLN A 35 2.28 5.36 -5.71
CA GLN A 35 3.66 5.45 -5.23
C GLN A 35 4.01 6.80 -4.58
N LEU A 36 3.26 7.87 -4.83
CA LEU A 36 3.53 9.18 -4.22
C LEU A 36 3.42 9.13 -2.68
N PRO A 37 2.29 8.75 -2.06
CA PRO A 37 2.22 8.64 -0.61
C PRO A 37 3.15 7.54 -0.06
N LEU A 38 3.31 6.42 -0.77
CA LEU A 38 4.22 5.35 -0.39
C LEU A 38 5.68 5.83 -0.32
N GLY A 39 6.12 6.61 -1.31
CA GLY A 39 7.48 7.13 -1.38
C GLY A 39 7.77 8.12 -0.25
N VAL A 40 6.90 9.10 -0.04
CA VAL A 40 7.08 10.12 1.02
C VAL A 40 7.20 9.47 2.39
N VAL A 41 6.27 8.58 2.74
CA VAL A 41 6.26 7.92 4.06
C VAL A 41 7.39 6.91 4.17
N GLY A 42 7.62 6.11 3.11
CA GLY A 42 8.65 5.07 3.11
C GLY A 42 10.07 5.61 3.24
N ILE A 43 10.37 6.72 2.58
CA ILE A 43 11.69 7.38 2.67
C ILE A 43 11.90 7.95 4.07
N ALA A 44 10.92 8.68 4.62
CA ALA A 44 11.01 9.27 5.96
C ALA A 44 11.28 8.19 7.03
N ILE A 45 10.58 7.07 6.96
CA ILE A 45 10.75 5.95 7.89
C ILE A 45 12.11 5.26 7.69
N GLY A 46 12.50 4.99 6.45
CA GLY A 46 13.73 4.28 6.13
C GLY A 46 14.99 5.02 6.61
N ILE A 47 15.01 6.34 6.48
CA ILE A 47 16.16 7.17 6.89
C ILE A 47 16.29 7.25 8.42
N VAL A 48 15.19 7.36 9.15
CA VAL A 48 15.21 7.63 10.59
C VAL A 48 15.13 6.35 11.42
N LEU A 49 14.25 5.42 11.05
CA LEU A 49 13.92 4.28 11.89
C LEU A 49 15.04 3.22 11.94
N LEU A 50 15.63 2.88 10.80
CA LEU A 50 16.63 1.80 10.76
C LEU A 50 17.88 2.10 11.60
N PRO A 51 18.52 3.28 11.50
CA PRO A 51 19.67 3.62 12.34
C PRO A 51 19.32 3.69 13.83
N ASP A 52 18.15 4.26 14.18
CA ASP A 52 17.71 4.38 15.57
C ASP A 52 17.43 3.00 16.20
N LEU A 53 16.73 2.11 15.48
CA LEU A 53 16.52 0.73 15.93
C LEU A 53 17.82 -0.05 16.09
N SER A 54 18.73 0.04 15.12
CA SER A 54 20.02 -0.65 15.18
C SER A 54 20.83 -0.22 16.39
N ARG A 55 20.90 1.09 16.67
CA ARG A 55 21.59 1.64 17.84
C ARG A 55 20.97 1.15 19.16
N ARG A 56 19.63 1.20 19.29
CA ARG A 56 18.91 0.79 20.50
C ARG A 56 19.05 -0.71 20.76
N LEU A 57 18.93 -1.53 19.73
CA LEU A 57 19.08 -2.98 19.85
C LEU A 57 20.50 -3.38 20.25
N LYS A 58 21.54 -2.73 19.68
CA LYS A 58 22.94 -2.95 20.09
C LYS A 58 23.21 -2.57 21.53
N ASN A 59 22.52 -1.55 22.04
CA ASN A 59 22.65 -1.10 23.43
C ASN A 59 21.75 -1.89 24.41
N GLY A 60 21.01 -2.89 23.95
CA GLY A 60 20.06 -3.65 24.79
C GLY A 60 18.81 -2.87 25.22
N ASP A 61 18.57 -1.68 24.65
CA ASP A 61 17.40 -0.84 24.95
C ASP A 61 16.14 -1.39 24.27
N THR A 62 15.56 -2.41 24.84
CA THR A 62 14.34 -3.05 24.34
C THR A 62 13.11 -2.13 24.43
N GLY A 63 13.02 -1.36 25.52
CA GLY A 63 11.94 -0.39 25.75
C GLY A 63 11.95 0.74 24.72
N GLY A 64 13.12 1.33 24.49
CA GLY A 64 13.30 2.36 23.46
C GLY A 64 13.05 1.85 22.06
N SER A 65 13.46 0.62 21.74
CA SER A 65 13.18 -0.02 20.44
C SER A 65 11.69 -0.20 20.20
N ARG A 66 10.95 -0.72 21.19
CA ARG A 66 9.49 -0.85 21.18
C ARG A 66 8.80 0.50 20.94
N HIS A 67 9.27 1.53 21.66
CA HIS A 67 8.72 2.89 21.53
C HIS A 67 8.98 3.48 20.14
N ALA A 68 10.20 3.37 19.61
CA ALA A 68 10.56 3.87 18.28
C ALA A 68 9.74 3.20 17.19
N LEU A 69 9.57 1.87 17.25
CA LEU A 69 8.74 1.11 16.31
C LEU A 69 7.27 1.57 16.36
N SER A 70 6.70 1.67 17.55
CA SER A 70 5.31 2.08 17.72
C SER A 70 5.05 3.50 17.21
N ARG A 71 6.00 4.41 17.41
CA ARG A 71 5.95 5.78 16.84
C ARG A 71 6.01 5.80 15.33
N ALA A 72 6.91 5.00 14.74
CA ALA A 72 6.99 4.88 13.30
C ALA A 72 5.71 4.32 12.68
N MET A 73 5.09 3.31 13.31
CA MET A 73 3.80 2.77 12.88
C MET A 73 2.67 3.81 13.01
N GLU A 74 2.62 4.53 14.15
CA GLU A 74 1.63 5.59 14.39
C GLU A 74 1.71 6.66 13.31
N PHE A 75 2.91 7.15 13.03
CA PHE A 75 3.16 8.15 12.00
C PHE A 75 2.84 7.63 10.59
N ALA A 76 3.28 6.41 10.29
CA ALA A 76 3.03 5.76 9.01
C ALA A 76 1.52 5.64 8.73
N LEU A 77 0.75 5.12 9.69
CA LEU A 77 -0.69 4.95 9.54
C LEU A 77 -1.44 6.29 9.53
N PHE A 78 -0.97 7.28 10.31
CA PHE A 78 -1.56 8.61 10.33
C PHE A 78 -1.53 9.29 8.94
N LEU A 79 -0.45 9.13 8.18
CA LEU A 79 -0.34 9.67 6.83
C LEU A 79 -1.00 8.77 5.78
N THR A 80 -0.88 7.46 5.95
CA THR A 80 -1.25 6.50 4.91
C THR A 80 -2.73 6.18 4.88
N VAL A 81 -3.40 6.12 6.06
CA VAL A 81 -4.83 5.77 6.11
C VAL A 81 -5.70 6.83 5.43
N PRO A 82 -5.52 8.15 5.67
CA PRO A 82 -6.26 9.17 4.93
C PRO A 82 -5.96 9.13 3.42
N ALA A 83 -4.69 8.94 3.03
CA ALA A 83 -4.32 8.82 1.62
C ALA A 83 -4.99 7.61 0.96
N ALA A 84 -4.99 6.45 1.63
CA ALA A 84 -5.67 5.24 1.15
C ALA A 84 -7.17 5.47 0.98
N VAL A 85 -7.82 6.10 1.96
CA VAL A 85 -9.24 6.45 1.88
C VAL A 85 -9.52 7.36 0.69
N ALA A 86 -8.70 8.39 0.45
CA ALA A 86 -8.86 9.27 -0.69
C ALA A 86 -8.73 8.51 -2.02
N LEU A 87 -7.70 7.64 -2.16
CA LEU A 87 -7.50 6.83 -3.37
C LEU A 87 -8.66 5.85 -3.64
N VAL A 88 -9.35 5.40 -2.60
CA VAL A 88 -10.49 4.49 -2.72
C VAL A 88 -11.79 5.23 -3.01
N VAL A 89 -12.00 6.39 -2.37
CA VAL A 89 -13.29 7.09 -2.41
C VAL A 89 -13.42 8.01 -3.62
N ILE A 90 -12.32 8.65 -4.06
CA ILE A 90 -12.33 9.60 -5.17
C ILE A 90 -11.35 9.23 -6.29
N PRO A 91 -11.21 7.95 -6.70
CA PRO A 91 -10.21 7.57 -7.70
C PRO A 91 -10.52 8.17 -9.08
N VAL A 92 -11.80 8.23 -9.48
CA VAL A 92 -12.22 8.77 -10.77
C VAL A 92 -11.89 10.25 -10.91
N PRO A 93 -12.28 11.14 -10.00
CA PRO A 93 -11.87 12.55 -10.05
C PRO A 93 -10.36 12.74 -10.05
N LEU A 94 -9.62 11.94 -9.25
CA LEU A 94 -8.15 12.02 -9.21
C LEU A 94 -7.52 11.69 -10.55
N ILE A 95 -7.95 10.60 -11.19
CA ILE A 95 -7.41 10.20 -12.50
C ILE A 95 -7.82 11.21 -13.58
N ALA A 96 -9.08 11.63 -13.62
CA ALA A 96 -9.56 12.57 -14.61
C ALA A 96 -8.79 13.90 -14.57
N VAL A 97 -8.66 14.51 -13.38
CA VAL A 97 -7.98 15.80 -13.21
C VAL A 97 -6.48 15.71 -13.54
N LEU A 98 -5.83 14.61 -13.17
CA LEU A 98 -4.37 14.49 -13.30
C LEU A 98 -3.93 13.99 -14.68
N PHE A 99 -4.69 13.10 -15.30
CA PHE A 99 -4.23 12.37 -16.49
C PHE A 99 -5.12 12.52 -17.73
N GLU A 100 -6.39 12.93 -17.63
CA GLU A 100 -7.32 13.03 -18.78
C GLU A 100 -6.92 14.18 -19.69
N ARG A 101 -5.81 13.97 -20.44
CA ARG A 101 -5.26 14.93 -21.41
C ARG A 101 -4.37 14.21 -22.43
N GLY A 102 -4.29 14.79 -23.63
CA GLY A 102 -3.45 14.27 -24.70
C GLY A 102 -3.91 12.89 -25.19
N GLN A 103 -3.07 11.88 -25.02
CA GLN A 103 -3.37 10.50 -25.45
C GLN A 103 -4.16 9.69 -24.42
N PHE A 104 -4.34 10.19 -23.20
CA PHE A 104 -5.17 9.54 -22.19
C PHE A 104 -6.62 9.95 -22.39
N LEU A 105 -7.42 9.01 -22.84
CA LEU A 105 -8.83 9.24 -23.21
C LEU A 105 -9.76 9.11 -21.98
N PRO A 106 -10.96 9.71 -22.02
CA PRO A 106 -11.98 9.53 -20.98
C PRO A 106 -12.35 8.05 -20.74
N SER A 107 -12.25 7.20 -21.77
CA SER A 107 -12.45 5.75 -21.68
C SER A 107 -11.42 5.04 -20.80
N ASP A 108 -10.22 5.63 -20.63
CA ASP A 108 -9.16 5.06 -19.80
C ASP A 108 -9.30 5.42 -18.31
N THR A 109 -10.12 6.45 -18.03
CA THR A 109 -10.28 7.00 -16.68
C THR A 109 -10.87 5.98 -15.72
N LEU A 110 -11.96 5.32 -16.09
CA LEU A 110 -12.64 4.36 -15.22
C LEU A 110 -11.80 3.10 -14.94
N PRO A 111 -11.20 2.43 -15.93
CA PRO A 111 -10.31 1.29 -15.69
C PRO A 111 -9.10 1.66 -14.80
N THR A 112 -8.48 2.82 -15.05
CA THR A 112 -7.35 3.30 -14.25
C THR A 112 -7.77 3.61 -12.81
N ALA A 113 -8.94 4.21 -12.62
CA ALA A 113 -9.51 4.52 -11.31
C ALA A 113 -9.82 3.25 -10.50
N GLN A 114 -10.34 2.19 -11.14
CA GLN A 114 -10.56 0.89 -10.49
C GLN A 114 -9.25 0.31 -9.95
N VAL A 115 -8.19 0.31 -10.76
CA VAL A 115 -6.87 -0.14 -10.33
C VAL A 115 -6.33 0.70 -9.19
N LEU A 116 -6.48 2.03 -9.27
CA LEU A 116 -6.04 2.96 -8.23
C LEU A 116 -6.74 2.70 -6.90
N ALA A 117 -8.05 2.47 -6.92
CA ALA A 117 -8.81 2.14 -5.71
C ALA A 117 -8.32 0.83 -5.07
N ILE A 118 -8.04 -0.20 -5.87
CA ILE A 118 -7.51 -1.48 -5.39
C ILE A 118 -6.11 -1.29 -4.78
N TYR A 119 -5.23 -0.52 -5.42
CA TYR A 119 -3.92 -0.18 -4.87
C TYR A 119 -4.02 0.66 -3.59
N GLY A 120 -5.01 1.56 -3.51
CA GLY A 120 -5.32 2.31 -2.30
C GLY A 120 -5.58 1.42 -1.09
N LEU A 121 -6.31 0.31 -1.26
CA LEU A 121 -6.53 -0.70 -0.22
C LEU A 121 -5.23 -1.39 0.21
N GLY A 122 -4.24 -1.51 -0.69
CA GLY A 122 -2.92 -2.08 -0.40
C GLY A 122 -1.95 -1.11 0.24
N LEU A 123 -2.16 0.20 0.11
CA LEU A 123 -1.21 1.22 0.53
C LEU A 123 -0.80 1.12 2.01
N PRO A 124 -1.69 0.92 3.00
CA PRO A 124 -1.28 0.73 4.39
C PRO A 124 -0.38 -0.50 4.58
N ALA A 125 -0.64 -1.59 3.87
CA ALA A 125 0.17 -2.80 3.96
C ALA A 125 1.61 -2.56 3.49
N PHE A 126 1.78 -1.91 2.35
CA PHE A 126 3.12 -1.62 1.80
C PHE A 126 3.91 -0.65 2.68
N VAL A 127 3.25 0.34 3.29
CA VAL A 127 3.90 1.25 4.22
C VAL A 127 4.27 0.54 5.51
N LEU A 128 3.41 -0.32 6.06
CA LEU A 128 3.75 -1.13 7.23
C LEU A 128 4.94 -2.06 6.99
N GLN A 129 5.11 -2.59 5.78
CA GLN A 129 6.32 -3.34 5.42
C GLN A 129 7.58 -2.49 5.58
N LYS A 130 7.55 -1.21 5.18
CA LYS A 130 8.69 -0.28 5.34
C LYS A 130 9.03 0.00 6.80
N VAL A 131 8.05 -0.14 7.70
CA VAL A 131 8.26 -0.01 9.15
C VAL A 131 8.76 -1.32 9.76
N LEU A 132 8.25 -2.47 9.31
CA LEU A 132 8.56 -3.77 9.91
C LEU A 132 9.89 -4.36 9.42
N GLN A 133 10.25 -4.18 8.14
CA GLN A 133 11.50 -4.70 7.59
C GLN A 133 12.77 -4.22 8.34
N PRO A 134 12.89 -2.93 8.75
CA PRO A 134 14.02 -2.47 9.54
C PRO A 134 14.26 -3.23 10.84
N LEU A 135 13.24 -3.81 11.47
CA LEU A 135 13.40 -4.65 12.66
C LEU A 135 14.24 -5.90 12.39
N TYR A 136 14.06 -6.50 11.22
CA TYR A 136 14.82 -7.66 10.78
C TYR A 136 16.23 -7.25 10.39
N PHE A 137 16.38 -6.19 9.61
CA PHE A 137 17.68 -5.68 9.16
C PHE A 137 18.56 -5.20 10.31
N ALA A 138 17.96 -4.56 11.32
CA ALA A 138 18.68 -4.14 12.52
C ALA A 138 19.21 -5.32 13.35
N ARG A 139 18.69 -6.53 13.12
CA ARG A 139 19.16 -7.80 13.71
C ARG A 139 19.99 -8.63 12.76
N GLU A 140 20.42 -8.03 11.63
CA GLU A 140 21.21 -8.70 10.59
C GLU A 140 20.49 -9.89 9.91
N ASP A 141 19.15 -10.01 10.15
CA ASP A 141 18.31 -11.02 9.50
C ASP A 141 17.75 -10.47 8.19
N THR A 142 18.45 -10.72 7.10
CA THR A 142 17.99 -10.43 5.74
C THR A 142 17.27 -11.62 5.09
N ARG A 143 17.43 -12.83 5.65
CA ARG A 143 16.89 -14.06 5.07
C ARG A 143 15.39 -14.17 5.28
N THR A 144 14.90 -13.84 6.47
CA THR A 144 13.47 -13.95 6.80
C THR A 144 12.60 -13.02 5.95
N PRO A 145 12.88 -11.70 5.83
CA PRO A 145 12.14 -10.83 4.93
C PRO A 145 12.21 -11.27 3.46
N PHE A 146 13.37 -11.81 3.03
CA PHE A 146 13.50 -12.34 1.67
C PHE A 146 12.58 -13.54 1.43
N ARG A 147 12.50 -14.49 2.37
CA ARG A 147 11.58 -15.65 2.27
C ARG A 147 10.12 -15.20 2.21
N PHE A 148 9.74 -14.22 3.04
CA PHE A 148 8.40 -13.65 3.02
C PHE A 148 8.10 -12.92 1.71
N ALA A 149 9.09 -12.23 1.13
CA ALA A 149 8.94 -11.62 -0.19
C ALA A 149 8.73 -12.66 -1.29
N VAL A 150 9.44 -13.79 -1.24
CA VAL A 150 9.23 -14.92 -2.19
C VAL A 150 7.83 -15.52 -2.03
N HIS A 151 7.36 -15.76 -0.79
CA HIS A 151 6.00 -16.24 -0.57
C HIS A 151 4.96 -15.25 -1.10
N SER A 152 5.15 -13.95 -0.83
CA SER A 152 4.29 -12.90 -1.34
C SER A 152 4.25 -12.86 -2.87
N MET A 153 5.40 -13.06 -3.52
CA MET A 153 5.50 -13.14 -4.98
C MET A 153 4.68 -14.33 -5.53
N VAL A 154 4.77 -15.50 -4.90
CA VAL A 154 3.98 -16.68 -5.29
C VAL A 154 2.48 -16.41 -5.12
N VAL A 155 2.07 -15.80 -4.01
CA VAL A 155 0.68 -15.40 -3.76
C VAL A 155 0.21 -14.40 -4.83
N ASN A 156 1.02 -13.40 -5.16
CA ASN A 156 0.70 -12.45 -6.22
C ASN A 156 0.50 -13.14 -7.56
N ALA A 157 1.44 -14.00 -7.98
CA ALA A 157 1.36 -14.69 -9.24
C ALA A 157 0.13 -15.61 -9.31
N ALA A 158 -0.12 -16.40 -8.25
CA ALA A 158 -1.28 -17.28 -8.17
C ALA A 158 -2.61 -16.53 -8.27
N LEU A 159 -2.74 -15.40 -7.55
CA LEU A 159 -3.95 -14.58 -7.58
C LEU A 159 -4.10 -13.84 -8.91
N ALA A 160 -3.04 -13.22 -9.43
CA ALA A 160 -3.09 -12.48 -10.67
C ALA A 160 -3.47 -13.38 -11.85
N ILE A 161 -2.89 -14.58 -11.94
CA ILE A 161 -3.18 -15.55 -13.00
C ILE A 161 -4.54 -16.23 -12.77
N GLY A 162 -4.82 -16.67 -11.53
CA GLY A 162 -6.05 -17.40 -11.21
C GLY A 162 -7.32 -16.55 -11.30
N LEU A 163 -7.23 -15.26 -10.99
CA LEU A 163 -8.38 -14.35 -11.06
C LEU A 163 -8.53 -13.67 -12.43
N ALA A 164 -7.50 -13.67 -13.28
CA ALA A 164 -7.55 -13.03 -14.60
C ALA A 164 -8.76 -13.45 -15.46
N PRO A 165 -9.15 -14.74 -15.54
CA PRO A 165 -10.33 -15.14 -16.31
C PRO A 165 -11.65 -14.69 -15.71
N LEU A 166 -11.71 -14.35 -14.42
CA LEU A 166 -12.93 -13.95 -13.69
C LEU A 166 -13.15 -12.45 -13.68
N ILE A 167 -12.07 -11.67 -13.41
CA ILE A 167 -12.14 -10.22 -13.17
C ILE A 167 -11.26 -9.40 -14.13
N GLY A 168 -10.69 -10.05 -15.14
CA GLY A 168 -9.90 -9.39 -16.17
C GLY A 168 -8.59 -8.77 -15.65
N PHE A 169 -8.22 -7.62 -16.20
CA PHE A 169 -6.97 -6.91 -15.88
C PHE A 169 -6.83 -6.51 -14.40
N SER A 170 -7.96 -6.28 -13.72
CA SER A 170 -7.95 -5.91 -12.29
C SER A 170 -7.38 -7.01 -11.38
N ALA A 171 -7.29 -8.26 -11.88
CA ALA A 171 -6.67 -9.38 -11.18
C ALA A 171 -5.20 -9.09 -10.79
N ALA A 172 -4.45 -8.39 -11.65
CA ALA A 172 -3.08 -7.98 -11.35
C ALA A 172 -3.00 -7.02 -10.14
N ALA A 173 -3.96 -6.08 -10.02
CA ALA A 173 -4.03 -5.14 -8.91
C ALA A 173 -4.44 -5.84 -7.61
N TRP A 174 -5.43 -6.72 -7.66
CA TRP A 174 -5.85 -7.53 -6.52
C TRP A 174 -4.74 -8.47 -6.04
N GLY A 175 -4.05 -9.15 -6.96
CA GLY A 175 -2.89 -9.98 -6.65
C GLY A 175 -1.82 -9.20 -5.88
N THR A 176 -1.49 -8.00 -6.36
CA THR A 176 -0.53 -7.10 -5.71
C THR A 176 -1.00 -6.68 -4.31
N THR A 177 -2.25 -6.28 -4.16
CA THR A 177 -2.82 -5.83 -2.88
C THR A 177 -2.86 -6.96 -1.85
N PHE A 178 -3.38 -8.13 -2.20
CA PHE A 178 -3.44 -9.27 -1.29
C PHE A 178 -2.05 -9.80 -0.92
N SER A 179 -1.13 -9.85 -1.88
CA SER A 179 0.26 -10.26 -1.61
C SER A 179 0.96 -9.26 -0.67
N GLY A 180 0.67 -7.97 -0.81
CA GLY A 180 1.13 -6.94 0.11
C GLY A 180 0.65 -7.18 1.54
N TRP A 181 -0.62 -7.46 1.73
CA TRP A 181 -1.18 -7.80 3.04
C TRP A 181 -0.64 -9.12 3.59
N ALA A 182 -0.47 -10.14 2.74
CA ALA A 182 0.12 -11.43 3.13
C ALA A 182 1.57 -11.24 3.64
N MET A 183 2.39 -10.44 2.95
CA MET A 183 3.74 -10.13 3.40
C MET A 183 3.74 -9.36 4.72
N THR A 184 2.86 -8.36 4.86
CA THR A 184 2.72 -7.60 6.10
C THR A 184 2.33 -8.49 7.28
N ALA A 185 1.37 -9.40 7.07
CA ALA A 185 0.96 -10.37 8.06
C ALA A 185 2.11 -11.32 8.47
N GLN A 186 2.89 -11.82 7.50
CA GLN A 186 4.05 -12.67 7.76
C GLN A 186 5.14 -11.90 8.55
N LEU A 187 5.46 -10.67 8.16
CA LEU A 187 6.40 -9.82 8.89
C LEU A 187 5.91 -9.57 10.32
N TRP A 188 4.63 -9.21 10.49
CA TRP A 188 4.04 -9.01 11.80
C TRP A 188 4.03 -10.27 12.66
N TRP A 189 3.71 -11.41 12.07
CA TRP A 189 3.76 -12.70 12.77
C TRP A 189 5.18 -13.05 13.23
N GLY A 190 6.16 -12.85 12.35
CA GLY A 190 7.57 -13.09 12.65
C GLY A 190 8.12 -12.20 13.78
N THR A 191 7.55 -11.01 14.00
CA THR A 191 7.96 -10.16 15.13
C THR A 191 7.64 -10.77 16.50
N ARG A 192 6.69 -11.71 16.57
CA ARG A 192 6.32 -12.39 17.83
C ARG A 192 7.47 -13.17 18.45
N THR A 193 8.38 -13.70 17.63
CA THR A 193 9.58 -14.42 18.06
C THR A 193 10.71 -13.50 18.48
N MET A 194 10.59 -12.20 18.21
CA MET A 194 11.62 -11.20 18.47
C MET A 194 11.60 -10.57 19.86
N GLY A 195 10.70 -11.03 20.73
CA GLY A 195 10.57 -10.54 22.10
C GLY A 195 9.86 -9.18 22.21
N GLU A 196 10.03 -8.52 23.37
CA GLU A 196 9.28 -7.28 23.68
C GLU A 196 9.66 -6.09 22.83
N ALA A 197 10.91 -6.03 22.36
CA ALA A 197 11.42 -4.94 21.51
C ALA A 197 10.65 -4.76 20.20
N ALA A 198 9.97 -5.81 19.74
CA ALA A 198 9.22 -5.83 18.49
C ALA A 198 7.69 -5.82 18.68
N ARG A 199 7.22 -5.71 19.92
CA ARG A 199 5.78 -5.65 20.22
C ARG A 199 5.24 -4.23 20.03
N ALA A 200 4.02 -4.13 19.52
CA ALA A 200 3.29 -2.87 19.52
C ALA A 200 3.02 -2.39 20.95
N ASP A 201 3.14 -1.09 21.18
CA ASP A 201 2.83 -0.45 22.44
C ASP A 201 1.31 -0.30 22.61
N ASP A 202 0.82 -0.33 23.87
CA ASP A 202 -0.59 -0.10 24.18
C ASP A 202 -1.10 1.27 23.72
N ARG A 203 -0.18 2.23 23.60
CA ARG A 203 -0.46 3.55 23.05
C ARG A 203 -0.87 3.46 21.59
N LEU A 204 -0.17 2.69 20.74
CA LEU A 204 -0.53 2.50 19.33
C LEU A 204 -1.95 1.93 19.22
N ARG A 205 -2.27 0.91 20.03
CA ARG A 205 -3.61 0.30 20.06
C ARG A 205 -4.72 1.31 20.41
N ARG A 206 -4.45 2.23 21.35
CA ARG A 206 -5.43 3.26 21.76
C ARG A 206 -5.55 4.39 20.72
N ARG A 207 -4.51 4.64 19.91
CA ARG A 207 -4.49 5.73 18.93
C ARG A 207 -4.94 5.31 17.54
N LEU A 208 -4.87 4.02 17.23
CA LEU A 208 -5.32 3.50 15.93
C LEU A 208 -6.76 3.93 15.59
N PRO A 209 -7.75 3.80 16.48
CA PRO A 209 -9.11 4.27 16.21
C PRO A 209 -9.20 5.79 15.97
N ARG A 210 -8.34 6.56 16.67
CA ARG A 210 -8.26 8.03 16.50
C ARG A 210 -7.67 8.45 15.16
N THR A 211 -7.00 7.56 14.45
CA THR A 211 -6.51 7.80 13.09
C THR A 211 -7.54 7.35 12.06
N VAL A 212 -8.16 6.20 12.30
CA VAL A 212 -9.13 5.60 11.37
C VAL A 212 -10.44 6.40 11.34
N LEU A 213 -10.92 6.87 12.49
CA LEU A 213 -12.20 7.59 12.58
C LEU A 213 -12.21 8.91 11.76
N PRO A 214 -11.23 9.83 11.92
CA PRO A 214 -11.18 11.03 11.09
C PRO A 214 -10.99 10.72 9.60
N ALA A 215 -10.21 9.68 9.26
CA ALA A 215 -10.06 9.26 7.88
C ALA A 215 -11.36 8.73 7.28
N ALA A 216 -12.15 7.99 8.04
CA ALA A 216 -13.47 7.55 7.62
C ALA A 216 -14.45 8.72 7.44
N ILE A 217 -14.45 9.70 8.38
CA ILE A 217 -15.24 10.93 8.25
C ILE A 217 -14.82 11.70 7.01
N MET A 218 -13.52 11.89 6.78
CA MET A 218 -12.99 12.50 5.56
C MET A 218 -13.47 11.77 4.31
N GLY A 219 -13.44 10.45 4.31
CA GLY A 219 -13.93 9.62 3.21
C GLY A 219 -15.43 9.85 2.94
N LEU A 220 -16.24 9.88 3.98
CA LEU A 220 -17.68 10.19 3.85
C LEU A 220 -17.92 11.60 3.30
N CYS A 221 -17.16 12.59 3.78
CA CYS A 221 -17.25 13.96 3.27
C CYS A 221 -16.85 14.04 1.79
N LEU A 222 -15.76 13.38 1.41
CA LEU A 222 -15.31 13.32 0.01
C LEU A 222 -16.33 12.62 -0.87
N TRP A 223 -16.89 11.51 -0.42
CA TRP A 223 -17.94 10.80 -1.14
C TRP A 223 -19.19 11.66 -1.33
N ALA A 224 -19.67 12.32 -0.27
CA ALA A 224 -20.82 13.21 -0.33
C ALA A 224 -20.56 14.41 -1.27
N LEU A 225 -19.34 14.97 -1.22
CA LEU A 225 -18.96 16.08 -2.08
C LEU A 225 -18.92 15.65 -3.55
N THR A 226 -18.33 14.50 -3.86
CA THR A 226 -18.29 13.99 -5.24
C THR A 226 -19.69 13.69 -5.77
N TRP A 227 -20.57 13.15 -4.93
CA TRP A 227 -21.95 12.89 -5.30
C TRP A 227 -22.71 14.20 -5.60
N LEU A 228 -22.57 15.21 -4.76
CA LEU A 228 -23.19 16.52 -4.94
C LEU A 228 -22.67 17.23 -6.20
N MET A 229 -21.34 17.18 -6.41
CA MET A 229 -20.73 17.81 -7.60
C MET A 229 -21.06 17.07 -8.89
N ALA A 230 -21.23 15.75 -8.87
CA ALA A 230 -21.65 14.98 -10.03
C ALA A 230 -23.04 15.40 -10.52
N ASP A 231 -23.93 15.66 -9.58
CA ASP A 231 -25.30 16.13 -9.87
C ASP A 231 -25.29 17.55 -10.50
N MET A 232 -24.45 18.44 -9.96
CA MET A 232 -24.29 19.81 -10.49
C MET A 232 -23.62 19.88 -11.85
N LEU A 233 -22.69 18.95 -12.16
CA LEU A 233 -21.88 18.95 -13.39
C LEU A 233 -22.48 18.07 -14.51
N GLY A 234 -23.60 17.38 -14.26
CA GLY A 234 -24.26 16.48 -15.24
C GLY A 234 -23.37 15.30 -15.69
N ARG A 235 -22.33 14.97 -14.93
CA ARG A 235 -21.39 13.88 -15.24
C ARG A 235 -21.77 12.62 -14.46
N GLU A 236 -22.58 11.76 -15.08
CA GLU A 236 -22.94 10.46 -14.49
C GLU A 236 -21.73 9.54 -14.21
N HIS A 237 -20.62 9.75 -14.92
CA HIS A 237 -19.40 8.95 -14.81
C HIS A 237 -18.62 9.15 -13.49
N VAL A 238 -19.01 10.10 -12.65
CA VAL A 238 -18.36 10.36 -11.35
C VAL A 238 -19.05 9.59 -10.22
N ARG A 239 -20.21 9.00 -10.49
CA ARG A 239 -20.92 8.13 -9.52
C ARG A 239 -20.28 6.73 -9.53
N ILE A 240 -19.57 6.38 -8.48
CA ILE A 240 -19.11 5.02 -8.17
C ILE A 240 -20.13 4.37 -7.27
#